data_fc29052d09826f7e02178d90c6d23696
#
_entry.id   fc29052d09826f7e02178d90c6d23696
#
_cell.length_a   1.000
_cell.length_b   1.000
_cell.length_c   1.000
_cell.angle_alpha   90.00
_cell.angle_beta   90.00
_cell.angle_gamma   90.00
#
_symmetry.space_group_name_H-M   'P 1'
#
loop_
_entity.id
_entity.type
_entity.pdbx_description
1 polymer ?
#
loop_
_entity_poly.entity_id
_entity_poly.type
_entity_poly.pdbx_seq_one_letter_code
_entity_poly.pdbx_strand_id
1 'polypeptide(L)'
;PDLVFEFDLPRNQSRKTDSTCSSRSSNTHSQCSDNEDTLSANDDSSNEEEESSTISSLDSDIEVNGVLFDFPTQVICLECLDGTLDSLLNEENEMDADEWRACLFQIIMMLIIYQKVFHFTHNDLHTNNIMFKKTEKQFLYYRYNQKYYKVPTFGKIFKIIDFGRAIYKYKGRFICSDSYHSKGDAATQYNCEPYFNPKKPRLEPNMSFNLCRLACSLF
;
A
#
# COMPACT_ATOMS: atom_id res chain seq x y z
N PRO A 1 14.92 -20.61 23.86
CA PRO A 1 14.82 -19.20 24.13
C PRO A 1 13.60 -18.67 23.43
N ASP A 2 12.60 -18.31 24.26
CA ASP A 2 11.37 -17.70 23.79
C ASP A 2 11.74 -16.31 23.28
N LEU A 3 11.48 -16.04 22.00
CA LEU A 3 11.52 -14.68 21.50
C LEU A 3 10.29 -13.95 22.04
N VAL A 4 10.47 -13.37 23.22
CA VAL A 4 9.56 -12.37 23.78
C VAL A 4 9.90 -11.08 23.03
N PHE A 5 8.95 -10.55 22.27
CA PHE A 5 9.04 -9.17 21.80
C PHE A 5 8.71 -8.28 23.00
N GLU A 6 9.72 -7.82 23.72
CA GLU A 6 9.58 -6.71 24.64
C GLU A 6 9.41 -5.43 23.81
N PHE A 7 8.20 -4.94 23.75
CA PHE A 7 7.92 -3.58 23.30
C PHE A 7 8.17 -2.65 24.48
N ASP A 8 9.33 -2.05 24.56
CA ASP A 8 9.54 -0.85 25.38
C ASP A 8 8.71 0.28 24.76
N LEU A 9 7.48 0.43 25.25
CA LEU A 9 6.67 1.61 24.99
C LEU A 9 7.20 2.74 25.88
N PRO A 10 7.76 3.84 25.33
CA PRO A 10 8.08 4.99 26.12
C PRO A 10 6.76 5.51 26.73
N ARG A 11 6.71 5.60 28.06
CA ARG A 11 5.64 6.29 28.78
C ARG A 11 5.66 7.75 28.37
N ASN A 12 4.81 8.13 27.43
CA ASN A 12 4.64 9.53 27.07
C ASN A 12 3.31 10.07 27.52
N GLN A 13 3.42 11.20 28.19
CA GLN A 13 2.35 12.03 28.74
C GLN A 13 1.39 12.44 27.64
N SER A 14 0.09 12.35 27.94
CA SER A 14 -1.00 12.77 27.10
C SER A 14 -0.89 14.24 26.69
N ARG A 15 -0.65 14.52 25.43
CA ARG A 15 -1.08 15.75 24.78
C ARG A 15 -2.23 15.41 23.85
N LYS A 16 -3.40 15.93 24.18
CA LYS A 16 -4.54 15.95 23.27
C LYS A 16 -4.18 16.83 22.09
N THR A 17 -4.04 16.24 20.93
CA THR A 17 -4.07 16.95 19.66
C THR A 17 -5.17 16.33 18.83
N ASP A 18 -6.25 17.07 18.61
CA ASP A 18 -7.21 16.78 17.57
C ASP A 18 -6.49 16.95 16.23
N SER A 19 -6.13 15.85 15.58
CA SER A 19 -5.59 15.87 14.25
C SER A 19 -6.46 14.99 13.36
N THR A 20 -7.26 15.63 12.54
CA THR A 20 -7.88 15.04 11.36
C THR A 20 -6.80 14.83 10.31
N CYS A 21 -6.25 13.63 10.22
CA CYS A 21 -5.34 13.25 9.15
C CYS A 21 -6.13 12.66 7.98
N SER A 22 -6.25 13.43 6.92
CA SER A 22 -6.69 12.95 5.61
C SER A 22 -5.50 12.34 4.88
N SER A 23 -5.44 11.02 4.77
CA SER A 23 -4.47 10.33 3.94
C SER A 23 -4.95 10.34 2.50
N ARG A 24 -4.32 11.16 1.65
CA ARG A 24 -4.53 11.09 0.20
C ARG A 24 -3.66 9.98 -0.37
N SER A 25 -4.32 8.94 -0.86
CA SER A 25 -3.70 7.91 -1.68
C SER A 25 -3.26 8.51 -3.02
N SER A 26 -2.01 8.28 -3.41
CA SER A 26 -1.50 8.63 -4.72
C SER A 26 -2.18 7.77 -5.79
N ASN A 27 -3.04 8.38 -6.59
CA ASN A 27 -3.62 7.76 -7.78
C ASN A 27 -2.54 7.65 -8.87
N THR A 28 -2.10 6.45 -9.15
CA THR A 28 -1.46 6.13 -10.43
C THR A 28 -2.57 5.96 -11.47
N HIS A 29 -2.68 6.92 -12.37
CA HIS A 29 -3.54 6.85 -13.53
C HIS A 29 -3.03 5.77 -14.50
N SER A 30 -3.76 4.66 -14.62
CA SER A 30 -3.73 3.85 -15.84
C SER A 30 -4.81 4.38 -16.77
N GLN A 31 -4.39 4.95 -17.89
CA GLN A 31 -5.29 5.36 -18.97
C GLN A 31 -5.81 4.11 -19.68
N CYS A 32 -7.09 3.85 -19.56
CA CYS A 32 -7.83 3.06 -20.55
C CYS A 32 -8.45 4.04 -21.55
N SER A 33 -8.08 3.88 -22.80
CA SER A 33 -8.65 4.57 -23.95
C SER A 33 -9.91 3.80 -24.37
N ASP A 34 -11.07 4.43 -24.21
CA ASP A 34 -12.30 4.00 -24.91
C ASP A 34 -12.58 4.98 -26.02
N ASN A 35 -12.54 4.45 -27.25
CA ASN A 35 -13.05 5.10 -28.44
C ASN A 35 -14.57 4.94 -28.48
N GLU A 36 -15.31 6.00 -28.55
CA GLU A 36 -16.64 5.99 -29.14
C GLU A 36 -16.77 7.04 -30.22
N ASP A 37 -17.11 6.53 -31.42
CA ASP A 37 -17.46 7.26 -32.61
C ASP A 37 -18.72 8.09 -32.42
N THR A 38 -18.74 9.31 -32.93
CA THR A 38 -19.95 9.90 -33.50
C THR A 38 -19.61 10.87 -34.61
N LEU A 39 -20.17 10.52 -35.78
CA LEU A 39 -20.23 11.26 -37.03
C LEU A 39 -21.04 12.56 -36.91
N SER A 40 -20.60 13.64 -37.51
CA SER A 40 -21.43 14.33 -38.51
C SER A 40 -20.70 15.50 -39.15
N ALA A 41 -21.06 15.68 -40.39
CA ALA A 41 -20.49 16.38 -41.51
C ALA A 41 -20.71 17.91 -41.47
N ASN A 42 -19.93 18.52 -42.29
CA ASN A 42 -20.09 19.56 -43.33
C ASN A 42 -19.11 20.75 -43.21
N ASP A 43 -18.29 20.77 -44.23
CA ASP A 43 -18.21 21.71 -45.33
C ASP A 43 -17.88 23.19 -44.99
N ASP A 44 -16.76 23.66 -45.38
CA ASP A 44 -16.57 24.52 -46.56
C ASP A 44 -15.09 24.97 -46.74
N SER A 45 -14.76 25.10 -47.98
CA SER A 45 -13.48 25.40 -48.62
C SER A 45 -12.88 26.76 -48.28
N SER A 46 -11.55 26.85 -48.25
CA SER A 46 -10.76 27.80 -49.09
C SER A 46 -9.25 27.55 -48.98
N ASN A 47 -8.62 27.46 -50.15
CA ASN A 47 -7.19 27.43 -50.39
C ASN A 47 -6.47 28.64 -49.82
N GLU A 48 -5.23 28.44 -49.34
CA GLU A 48 -4.09 29.26 -49.73
C GLU A 48 -2.76 28.56 -49.38
N GLU A 49 -1.77 28.84 -50.20
CA GLU A 49 -0.56 28.10 -50.52
C GLU A 49 0.56 28.24 -49.47
N GLU A 50 1.34 27.17 -49.37
CA GLU A 50 2.76 27.01 -49.13
C GLU A 50 3.56 28.15 -48.44
N GLU A 51 4.16 27.80 -47.30
CA GLU A 51 5.60 27.96 -47.11
C GLU A 51 6.15 26.86 -46.17
N SER A 52 6.95 25.98 -46.78
CA SER A 52 7.76 24.98 -46.11
C SER A 52 8.88 25.68 -45.32
N SER A 53 8.75 25.76 -44.02
CA SER A 53 9.87 25.96 -43.12
C SER A 53 10.07 24.72 -42.26
N THR A 54 11.11 23.99 -42.61
CA THR A 54 11.65 22.87 -41.81
C THR A 54 12.10 23.39 -40.44
N ILE A 55 11.24 23.42 -39.48
CA ILE A 55 11.61 23.59 -38.07
C ILE A 55 11.95 22.22 -37.56
N SER A 56 13.26 21.92 -37.50
CA SER A 56 13.79 20.80 -36.71
C SER A 56 13.33 21.03 -35.28
N SER A 57 12.36 20.21 -34.84
CA SER A 57 11.91 20.15 -33.46
C SER A 57 13.07 19.66 -32.59
N LEU A 58 13.78 20.58 -31.98
CA LEU A 58 14.49 20.33 -30.74
C LEU A 58 13.42 20.28 -29.67
N ASP A 59 12.78 19.11 -29.54
CA ASP A 59 12.02 18.72 -28.37
C ASP A 59 13.01 18.50 -27.23
N SER A 60 13.53 19.61 -26.69
CA SER A 60 14.11 19.60 -25.38
C SER A 60 12.91 19.62 -24.41
N ASP A 61 12.65 18.52 -23.74
CA ASP A 61 11.72 18.44 -22.63
C ASP A 61 12.06 19.54 -21.62
N ILE A 62 11.35 20.67 -21.72
CA ILE A 62 11.50 21.78 -20.77
C ILE A 62 10.78 21.30 -19.48
N GLU A 63 11.54 20.82 -18.53
CA GLU A 63 11.03 20.46 -17.22
C GLU A 63 10.59 21.76 -16.51
N VAL A 64 9.28 21.99 -16.43
CA VAL A 64 8.71 23.15 -15.75
C VAL A 64 8.53 22.81 -14.26
N ASN A 65 9.40 23.36 -13.43
CA ASN A 65 9.33 23.20 -11.98
C ASN A 65 8.57 24.38 -11.35
N GLY A 66 7.46 24.07 -10.65
CA GLY A 66 6.73 25.04 -9.85
C GLY A 66 7.16 24.97 -8.38
N VAL A 67 7.36 26.12 -7.75
CA VAL A 67 7.67 26.20 -6.31
C VAL A 67 6.50 26.84 -5.57
N LEU A 68 5.99 26.13 -4.56
CA LEU A 68 4.97 26.63 -3.62
C LEU A 68 5.66 27.00 -2.30
N PHE A 69 5.62 28.29 -1.94
CA PHE A 69 6.14 28.75 -0.66
C PHE A 69 5.12 28.57 0.46
N ASP A 70 5.60 28.36 1.69
CA ASP A 70 4.79 28.23 2.93
C ASP A 70 3.69 27.16 2.84
N PHE A 71 3.91 26.11 2.02
CA PHE A 71 2.96 24.99 1.94
C PHE A 71 2.97 24.19 3.25
N PRO A 72 1.81 24.06 3.94
CA PRO A 72 1.74 23.32 5.20
C PRO A 72 2.06 21.85 4.98
N THR A 73 3.18 21.38 5.55
CA THR A 73 3.69 20.02 5.36
C THR A 73 3.74 19.27 6.68
N GLN A 74 3.15 18.06 6.70
CA GLN A 74 3.31 17.12 7.79
C GLN A 74 4.30 16.04 7.39
N VAL A 75 5.34 15.82 8.20
CA VAL A 75 6.38 14.83 7.93
C VAL A 75 6.23 13.66 8.91
N ILE A 76 6.18 12.45 8.37
CA ILE A 76 6.19 11.21 9.15
C ILE A 76 7.53 10.53 8.91
N CYS A 77 8.31 10.35 10.00
CA CYS A 77 9.60 9.67 9.93
C CYS A 77 9.42 8.18 10.22
N LEU A 78 9.81 7.33 9.31
CA LEU A 78 9.77 5.88 9.42
C LEU A 78 11.17 5.29 9.25
N GLU A 79 11.32 4.00 9.60
CA GLU A 79 12.54 3.26 9.30
C GLU A 79 12.78 3.23 7.77
N CYS A 80 13.99 3.52 7.35
CA CYS A 80 14.37 3.38 5.94
C CYS A 80 14.55 1.91 5.59
N LEU A 81 13.80 1.44 4.60
CA LEU A 81 13.87 0.09 4.06
C LEU A 81 14.61 0.08 2.72
N ASP A 82 15.09 -1.10 2.29
CA ASP A 82 16.03 -1.20 1.16
C ASP A 82 15.32 -1.42 -0.20
N GLY A 83 14.05 -1.82 -0.20
CA GLY A 83 13.26 -2.00 -1.42
C GLY A 83 11.90 -2.62 -1.17
N THR A 84 11.08 -2.70 -2.20
CA THR A 84 9.74 -3.33 -2.17
C THR A 84 9.82 -4.78 -2.66
N LEU A 85 8.82 -5.60 -2.29
CA LEU A 85 8.67 -6.94 -2.87
C LEU A 85 8.46 -6.85 -4.39
N ASP A 86 7.77 -5.81 -4.85
CA ASP A 86 7.55 -5.53 -6.27
C ASP A 86 8.86 -5.40 -7.05
N SER A 87 9.86 -4.74 -6.47
CA SER A 87 11.19 -4.60 -7.07
C SER A 87 11.96 -5.92 -7.22
N LEU A 88 11.53 -6.99 -6.56
CA LEU A 88 12.11 -8.33 -6.64
C LEU A 88 11.38 -9.24 -7.65
N LEU A 89 10.36 -8.73 -8.34
CA LEU A 89 9.63 -9.45 -9.39
C LEU A 89 10.25 -9.26 -10.79
N ASN A 90 11.25 -8.40 -10.91
CA ASN A 90 11.93 -8.15 -12.18
C ASN A 90 12.91 -9.28 -12.51
N GLU A 91 13.06 -9.60 -13.79
CA GLU A 91 13.92 -10.69 -14.31
C GLU A 91 15.37 -10.62 -13.82
N GLU A 92 15.89 -9.43 -13.52
CA GLU A 92 17.25 -9.23 -12.99
C GLU A 92 17.43 -9.65 -11.52
N ASN A 93 16.34 -9.72 -10.75
CA ASN A 93 16.35 -9.98 -9.29
C ASN A 93 15.38 -11.10 -8.90
N GLU A 94 15.08 -12.00 -9.83
CA GLU A 94 14.12 -13.07 -9.60
C GLU A 94 14.52 -13.94 -8.39
N MET A 95 13.60 -14.03 -7.42
CA MET A 95 13.78 -14.90 -6.27
C MET A 95 13.55 -16.36 -6.67
N ASP A 96 14.39 -17.26 -6.21
CA ASP A 96 14.17 -18.68 -6.38
C ASP A 96 13.00 -19.20 -5.52
N ALA A 97 12.61 -20.47 -5.72
CA ALA A 97 11.48 -21.08 -5.03
C ALA A 97 11.65 -21.12 -3.50
N ASP A 98 12.89 -21.23 -2.99
CA ASP A 98 13.15 -21.26 -1.55
C ASP A 98 13.14 -19.85 -0.97
N GLU A 99 13.63 -18.86 -1.68
CA GLU A 99 13.50 -17.45 -1.32
C GLU A 99 12.04 -17.02 -1.27
N TRP A 100 11.23 -17.43 -2.26
CA TRP A 100 9.78 -17.19 -2.26
C TRP A 100 9.08 -17.84 -1.08
N ARG A 101 9.40 -19.09 -0.74
CA ARG A 101 8.84 -19.77 0.44
C ARG A 101 9.19 -19.02 1.71
N ALA A 102 10.43 -18.56 1.85
CA ALA A 102 10.88 -17.81 3.01
C ALA A 102 10.20 -16.44 3.12
N CYS A 103 10.07 -15.72 2.01
CA CYS A 103 9.34 -14.45 1.92
C CYS A 103 7.88 -14.62 2.36
N LEU A 104 7.14 -15.51 1.72
CA LEU A 104 5.73 -15.75 2.03
C LEU A 104 5.54 -16.24 3.47
N PHE A 105 6.46 -17.06 3.97
CA PHE A 105 6.40 -17.51 5.37
C PHE A 105 6.53 -16.35 6.35
N GLN A 106 7.47 -15.42 6.11
CA GLN A 106 7.61 -14.21 6.93
C GLN A 106 6.34 -13.36 6.91
N ILE A 107 5.76 -13.13 5.72
CA ILE A 107 4.51 -12.35 5.56
C ILE A 107 3.35 -13.03 6.30
N ILE A 108 3.16 -14.32 6.12
CA ILE A 108 2.11 -15.10 6.79
C ILE A 108 2.25 -15.02 8.31
N MET A 109 3.47 -15.14 8.84
CA MET A 109 3.69 -15.07 10.28
C MET A 109 3.40 -13.67 10.85
N MET A 110 3.72 -12.59 10.14
CA MET A 110 3.33 -11.23 10.51
C MET A 110 1.80 -11.09 10.53
N LEU A 111 1.12 -11.56 9.49
CA LEU A 111 -0.34 -11.50 9.41
C LEU A 111 -1.01 -12.30 10.53
N ILE A 112 -0.51 -13.50 10.84
CA ILE A 112 -1.01 -14.32 11.95
C ILE A 112 -0.91 -13.57 13.28
N ILE A 113 0.21 -12.91 13.54
CA ILE A 113 0.42 -12.13 14.76
C ILE A 113 -0.55 -10.96 14.81
N TYR A 114 -0.64 -10.16 13.75
CA TYR A 114 -1.52 -9.00 13.70
C TYR A 114 -2.99 -9.38 13.80
N GLN A 115 -3.41 -10.45 13.12
CA GLN A 115 -4.79 -10.94 13.20
C GLN A 115 -5.14 -11.44 14.60
N LYS A 116 -4.24 -12.17 15.24
CA LYS A 116 -4.50 -12.71 16.61
C LYS A 116 -4.50 -11.61 17.67
N VAL A 117 -3.60 -10.66 17.58
CA VAL A 117 -3.43 -9.62 18.60
C VAL A 117 -4.43 -8.48 18.40
N PHE A 118 -4.67 -8.09 17.17
CA PHE A 118 -5.42 -6.88 16.83
C PHE A 118 -6.69 -7.12 16.01
N HIS A 119 -7.06 -8.36 15.69
CA HIS A 119 -8.13 -8.63 14.71
C HIS A 119 -7.94 -7.82 13.42
N PHE A 120 -6.71 -7.80 12.95
CA PHE A 120 -6.22 -6.87 11.94
C PHE A 120 -6.57 -7.35 10.52
N THR A 121 -7.01 -6.41 9.69
CA THR A 121 -7.05 -6.56 8.23
C THR A 121 -6.34 -5.36 7.61
N HIS A 122 -5.47 -5.62 6.66
CA HIS A 122 -4.71 -4.57 5.96
C HIS A 122 -5.58 -3.85 4.93
N ASN A 123 -6.41 -4.62 4.24
CA ASN A 123 -7.36 -4.23 3.18
C ASN A 123 -6.73 -3.68 1.88
N ASP A 124 -5.43 -3.48 1.85
CA ASP A 124 -4.69 -3.03 0.67
C ASP A 124 -3.30 -3.69 0.59
N LEU A 125 -3.21 -4.98 0.89
CA LEU A 125 -1.94 -5.71 0.86
C LEU A 125 -1.59 -6.12 -0.57
N HIS A 126 -0.59 -5.49 -1.15
CA HIS A 126 -0.02 -5.79 -2.47
C HIS A 126 1.51 -5.72 -2.41
N THR A 127 2.20 -6.07 -3.49
CA THR A 127 3.66 -6.19 -3.55
C THR A 127 4.41 -4.91 -3.18
N ASN A 128 3.86 -3.73 -3.51
CA ASN A 128 4.46 -2.45 -3.12
C ASN A 128 4.26 -2.10 -1.63
N ASN A 129 3.29 -2.73 -0.94
CA ASN A 129 3.06 -2.55 0.50
C ASN A 129 3.79 -3.61 1.35
N ILE A 130 4.69 -4.35 0.73
CA ILE A 130 5.65 -5.21 1.39
C ILE A 130 7.03 -4.73 1.01
N MET A 131 7.82 -4.36 2.00
CA MET A 131 9.20 -3.93 1.83
C MET A 131 10.14 -4.89 2.53
N PHE A 132 11.41 -4.81 2.21
CA PHE A 132 12.44 -5.60 2.90
C PHE A 132 13.55 -4.72 3.44
N LYS A 133 14.21 -5.24 4.48
CA LYS A 133 15.47 -4.74 5.03
C LYS A 133 16.53 -5.78 4.83
N LYS A 134 17.67 -5.40 4.26
CA LYS A 134 18.86 -6.25 4.15
C LYS A 134 19.38 -6.64 5.53
N THR A 135 19.84 -7.87 5.69
CA THR A 135 20.29 -8.39 6.98
C THR A 135 21.40 -9.42 6.82
N GLU A 136 22.30 -9.46 7.80
CA GLU A 136 23.31 -10.52 7.93
C GLU A 136 22.79 -11.74 8.70
N LYS A 137 21.60 -11.64 9.31
CA LYS A 137 20.99 -12.77 10.00
C LYS A 137 20.66 -13.86 9.00
N GLN A 138 21.14 -15.06 9.23
CA GLN A 138 20.87 -16.19 8.32
C GLN A 138 19.47 -16.76 8.50
N PHE A 139 18.91 -16.71 9.72
CA PHE A 139 17.64 -17.32 10.05
C PHE A 139 16.79 -16.45 10.96
N LEU A 140 15.46 -16.54 10.77
CA LEU A 140 14.44 -16.10 11.71
C LEU A 140 13.82 -17.33 12.37
N TYR A 141 13.43 -17.18 13.63
CA TYR A 141 12.82 -18.26 14.41
C TYR A 141 11.42 -17.84 14.83
N TYR A 142 10.44 -18.68 14.53
CA TYR A 142 9.06 -18.45 14.88
C TYR A 142 8.52 -19.58 15.73
N ARG A 143 7.58 -19.27 16.63
CA ARG A 143 6.81 -20.26 17.39
C ARG A 143 5.33 -20.04 17.12
N TYR A 144 4.65 -21.09 16.62
CA TYR A 144 3.23 -21.06 16.37
C TYR A 144 2.60 -22.43 16.64
N ASN A 145 1.50 -22.47 17.42
CA ASN A 145 0.81 -23.71 17.80
C ASN A 145 1.78 -24.78 18.34
N GLN A 146 2.64 -24.39 19.29
CA GLN A 146 3.67 -25.24 19.93
C GLN A 146 4.72 -25.82 18.97
N LYS A 147 4.72 -25.42 17.71
CA LYS A 147 5.74 -25.79 16.72
C LYS A 147 6.73 -24.65 16.55
N TYR A 148 7.99 -25.02 16.34
CA TYR A 148 9.09 -24.09 16.08
C TYR A 148 9.45 -24.17 14.61
N TYR A 149 9.66 -22.99 14.02
CA TYR A 149 10.01 -22.84 12.62
C TYR A 149 11.32 -22.06 12.53
N LYS A 150 12.28 -22.62 11.78
CA LYS A 150 13.54 -21.96 11.42
C LYS A 150 13.44 -21.60 9.95
N VAL A 151 13.43 -20.31 9.65
CA VAL A 151 13.19 -19.78 8.30
C VAL A 151 14.44 -19.06 7.84
N PRO A 152 15.05 -19.43 6.71
CA PRO A 152 16.20 -18.70 6.16
C PRO A 152 15.75 -17.29 5.73
N THR A 153 16.63 -16.31 5.87
CA THR A 153 16.32 -14.92 5.45
C THR A 153 16.72 -14.65 4.01
N PHE A 154 17.66 -15.38 3.48
CA PHE A 154 18.32 -15.06 2.20
C PHE A 154 18.76 -13.59 2.12
N GLY A 155 19.22 -13.06 3.26
CA GLY A 155 19.69 -11.69 3.39
C GLY A 155 18.56 -10.63 3.47
N LYS A 156 17.27 -11.02 3.59
CA LYS A 156 16.13 -10.10 3.57
C LYS A 156 15.16 -10.39 4.73
N ILE A 157 14.80 -9.34 5.47
CA ILE A 157 13.69 -9.39 6.44
C ILE A 157 12.55 -8.55 5.86
N PHE A 158 11.42 -9.19 5.58
CA PHE A 158 10.25 -8.51 5.01
C PHE A 158 9.44 -7.79 6.08
N LYS A 159 8.79 -6.69 5.70
CA LYS A 159 7.93 -5.86 6.55
C LYS A 159 6.71 -5.42 5.77
N ILE A 160 5.56 -5.43 6.43
CA ILE A 160 4.33 -4.86 5.89
C ILE A 160 4.31 -3.38 6.24
N ILE A 161 3.95 -2.54 5.27
CA ILE A 161 3.86 -1.08 5.40
C ILE A 161 2.50 -0.59 4.94
N ASP A 162 2.26 0.70 5.06
CA ASP A 162 1.05 1.41 4.64
C ASP A 162 -0.25 0.87 5.26
N PHE A 163 -0.45 1.22 6.50
CA PHE A 163 -1.65 0.86 7.27
C PHE A 163 -2.82 1.84 7.07
N GLY A 164 -2.77 2.69 6.04
CA GLY A 164 -3.79 3.71 5.77
C GLY A 164 -5.20 3.15 5.58
N ARG A 165 -5.32 1.92 5.07
CA ARG A 165 -6.60 1.20 4.92
C ARG A 165 -6.81 0.09 5.94
N ALA A 166 -5.95 -0.01 6.94
CA ALA A 166 -6.09 -1.06 7.94
C ALA A 166 -7.30 -0.85 8.84
N ILE A 167 -7.97 -1.96 9.16
CA ILE A 167 -8.98 -2.03 10.22
C ILE A 167 -8.45 -2.97 11.29
N TYR A 168 -8.42 -2.51 12.53
CA TYR A 168 -7.91 -3.31 13.63
C TYR A 168 -8.62 -2.98 14.95
N LYS A 169 -8.49 -3.88 15.91
CA LYS A 169 -9.09 -3.73 17.23
C LYS A 169 -8.00 -3.44 18.27
N TYR A 170 -8.16 -2.34 18.98
CA TYR A 170 -7.27 -1.98 20.09
C TYR A 170 -8.09 -1.57 21.31
N LYS A 171 -7.76 -2.14 22.48
CA LYS A 171 -8.49 -1.91 23.75
C LYS A 171 -10.02 -2.06 23.59
N GLY A 172 -10.45 -3.07 22.84
CA GLY A 172 -11.87 -3.38 22.63
C GLY A 172 -12.59 -2.51 21.59
N ARG A 173 -11.94 -1.52 20.99
CA ARG A 173 -12.53 -0.62 19.98
C ARG A 173 -11.94 -0.90 18.60
N PHE A 174 -12.77 -0.87 17.57
CA PHE A 174 -12.30 -0.85 16.19
C PHE A 174 -11.73 0.51 15.85
N ILE A 175 -10.61 0.49 15.14
CA ILE A 175 -9.90 1.68 14.66
C ILE A 175 -9.65 1.49 13.17
N CYS A 176 -9.95 2.50 12.39
CA CYS A 176 -9.62 2.61 10.97
C CYS A 176 -9.48 4.09 10.59
N SER A 177 -8.99 4.36 9.38
CA SER A 177 -8.93 5.72 8.86
C SER A 177 -10.31 6.25 8.44
N ASP A 178 -10.37 7.53 8.12
CA ASP A 178 -11.54 8.21 7.59
C ASP A 178 -11.88 7.81 6.14
N SER A 179 -11.03 7.04 5.46
CA SER A 179 -11.32 6.43 4.16
C SER A 179 -12.63 5.63 4.16
N TYR A 180 -13.01 5.07 5.32
CA TYR A 180 -14.26 4.32 5.48
C TYR A 180 -15.46 5.18 5.90
N HIS A 181 -15.25 6.46 6.17
CA HIS A 181 -16.34 7.40 6.43
C HIS A 181 -17.25 7.50 5.20
N SER A 182 -18.53 7.91 5.38
CA SER A 182 -19.54 7.98 4.30
C SER A 182 -19.13 8.84 3.08
N LYS A 183 -18.14 9.71 3.24
CA LYS A 183 -17.55 10.54 2.17
C LYS A 183 -16.14 10.11 1.80
N GLY A 184 -15.62 9.05 2.39
CA GLY A 184 -14.29 8.54 2.12
C GLY A 184 -14.25 7.66 0.86
N ASP A 185 -13.07 7.44 0.34
CA ASP A 185 -12.80 6.68 -0.89
C ASP A 185 -13.14 5.18 -0.76
N ALA A 186 -13.12 4.62 0.46
CA ALA A 186 -13.47 3.24 0.77
C ALA A 186 -14.85 3.07 1.45
N ALA A 187 -15.72 4.08 1.41
CA ALA A 187 -17.01 4.12 2.14
C ALA A 187 -17.96 2.97 1.83
N THR A 188 -17.81 2.29 0.69
CA THR A 188 -18.67 1.18 0.26
C THR A 188 -18.06 -0.19 0.47
N GLN A 189 -16.78 -0.26 0.87
CA GLN A 189 -16.05 -1.53 0.98
C GLN A 189 -16.56 -2.37 2.17
N TYR A 190 -16.85 -1.72 3.29
CA TYR A 190 -17.36 -2.36 4.51
C TYR A 190 -18.51 -1.57 5.12
N ASN A 191 -19.28 -2.22 5.99
CA ASN A 191 -20.32 -1.58 6.78
C ASN A 191 -20.24 -2.10 8.24
N CYS A 192 -19.24 -1.59 8.95
CA CYS A 192 -18.95 -1.96 10.34
C CYS A 192 -18.48 -0.75 11.14
N GLU A 193 -18.33 -0.90 12.45
CA GLU A 193 -17.78 0.15 13.32
C GLU A 193 -16.36 0.58 12.87
N PRO A 194 -16.00 1.85 13.04
CA PRO A 194 -16.75 2.94 13.68
C PRO A 194 -17.79 3.64 12.79
N TYR A 195 -17.88 3.31 11.50
CA TYR A 195 -18.74 3.99 10.50
C TYR A 195 -19.97 3.18 10.09
N PHE A 196 -20.50 2.35 11.01
CA PHE A 196 -21.64 1.49 10.74
C PHE A 196 -22.91 2.27 10.38
N ASN A 197 -23.54 1.89 9.26
CA ASN A 197 -24.83 2.40 8.82
C ASN A 197 -25.93 1.33 9.03
N PRO A 198 -26.90 1.54 9.95
CA PRO A 198 -27.94 0.57 10.24
C PRO A 198 -28.96 0.36 9.11
N LYS A 199 -28.96 1.24 8.10
CA LYS A 199 -29.83 1.11 6.91
C LYS A 199 -29.28 0.15 5.86
N LYS A 200 -28.04 -0.35 6.04
CA LYS A 200 -27.37 -1.29 5.14
C LYS A 200 -27.04 -2.59 5.86
N PRO A 201 -26.96 -3.72 5.17
CA PRO A 201 -26.47 -4.95 5.77
C PRO A 201 -25.06 -4.75 6.35
N ARG A 202 -24.79 -5.38 7.50
CA ARG A 202 -23.45 -5.41 8.09
C ARG A 202 -22.50 -6.17 7.16
N LEU A 203 -21.35 -5.60 6.91
CA LEU A 203 -20.28 -6.19 6.12
C LEU A 203 -18.96 -5.94 6.85
N GLU A 204 -18.40 -7.00 7.41
CA GLU A 204 -17.15 -6.93 8.19
C GLU A 204 -15.94 -7.32 7.34
N PRO A 205 -14.75 -6.78 7.66
CA PRO A 205 -13.50 -7.18 7.02
C PRO A 205 -13.22 -8.67 7.21
N ASN A 206 -12.76 -9.32 6.14
CA ASN A 206 -12.35 -10.73 6.18
C ASN A 206 -10.82 -10.80 6.22
N MET A 207 -10.28 -11.48 7.23
CA MET A 207 -8.83 -11.64 7.40
C MET A 207 -8.15 -12.36 6.22
N SER A 208 -8.87 -13.26 5.53
CA SER A 208 -8.35 -13.95 4.33
C SER A 208 -8.16 -13.00 3.15
N PHE A 209 -8.81 -11.84 3.15
CA PHE A 209 -8.69 -10.86 2.07
C PHE A 209 -7.24 -10.36 1.89
N ASN A 210 -6.47 -10.26 2.96
CA ASN A 210 -5.06 -9.84 2.90
C ASN A 210 -4.24 -10.73 1.95
N LEU A 211 -4.34 -12.05 2.10
CA LEU A 211 -3.60 -12.99 1.24
C LEU A 211 -4.19 -13.06 -0.18
N CYS A 212 -5.51 -12.94 -0.31
CA CYS A 212 -6.16 -12.88 -1.62
C CYS A 212 -5.69 -11.65 -2.40
N ARG A 213 -5.67 -10.48 -1.77
CA ARG A 213 -5.22 -9.22 -2.39
C ARG A 213 -3.75 -9.26 -2.77
N LEU A 214 -2.88 -9.83 -1.90
CA LEU A 214 -1.48 -10.05 -2.21
C LEU A 214 -1.32 -11.00 -3.40
N ALA A 215 -2.02 -12.13 -3.42
CA ALA A 215 -1.95 -13.09 -4.53
C ALA A 215 -2.32 -12.43 -5.87
N CYS A 216 -3.37 -11.60 -5.91
CA CYS A 216 -3.75 -10.85 -7.11
C CYS A 216 -2.69 -9.84 -7.59
N SER A 217 -1.73 -9.44 -6.78
CA SER A 217 -0.65 -8.53 -7.17
C SER A 217 0.63 -9.26 -7.59
N LEU A 218 0.68 -10.59 -7.48
CA LEU A 218 1.81 -11.43 -7.91
C LEU A 218 1.62 -11.99 -9.33
N PHE A 219 0.44 -11.82 -9.92
CA PHE A 219 0.04 -12.24 -11.25
C PHE A 219 -0.52 -11.05 -12.02
#